data_601be679b020d3a59a451ce2d2079658
#
_entry.id   601be679b020d3a59a451ce2d2079658
#
_cell.length_a   1.000
_cell.length_b   1.000
_cell.length_c   1.000
_cell.angle_alpha   90.00
_cell.angle_beta   90.00
_cell.angle_gamma   90.00
#
_symmetry.space_group_name_H-M   'P 1'
#
loop_
_entity.id
_entity.type
_entity.pdbx_description
1 polymer ?
#
loop_
_entity_poly.entity_id
_entity_poly.type
_entity_poly.pdbx_seq_one_letter_code
_entity_poly.pdbx_strand_id
1 'polypeptide(L)'
;MFDKVFLAIAESPDKRPLFSLDQRVNLAREVLSDMPNVEVIRFSGLLIDFARKVGARVILRGLRAVSDFEYEFQLASMNRRLDAEMETLFLTPAVRYTFVSASLVKEIARYGGDVSEFVHPTVHAALKQAYHTD
;
A
#
# COMPACT_ATOMS: atom_id res chain seq x y z
N MET A 1 -16.02 9.80 -1.02
CA MET A 1 -16.61 8.46 -1.24
C MET A 1 -16.79 7.70 0.08
N PHE A 2 -15.78 7.69 0.94
CA PHE A 2 -15.86 7.02 2.24
C PHE A 2 -15.64 8.02 3.36
N ASP A 3 -16.41 7.88 4.44
CA ASP A 3 -16.28 8.74 5.62
C ASP A 3 -15.01 8.43 6.40
N LYS A 4 -14.64 7.15 6.46
CA LYS A 4 -13.47 6.67 7.18
C LYS A 4 -12.73 5.64 6.33
N VAL A 5 -11.42 5.79 6.25
CA VAL A 5 -10.55 4.85 5.53
C VAL A 5 -9.45 4.39 6.47
N PHE A 6 -9.25 3.07 6.55
CA PHE A 6 -8.11 2.48 7.23
C PHE A 6 -7.07 2.09 6.20
N LEU A 7 -5.90 2.71 6.26
CA LEU A 7 -4.76 2.25 5.48
C LEU A 7 -4.05 1.17 6.28
N ALA A 8 -4.27 -0.08 5.89
CA ALA A 8 -3.76 -1.23 6.62
C ALA A 8 -2.41 -1.65 6.05
N ILE A 9 -1.38 -1.63 6.89
CA ILE A 9 -0.03 -1.99 6.49
C ILE A 9 0.28 -3.37 7.07
N ALA A 10 0.50 -4.32 6.15
CA ALA A 10 0.71 -5.71 6.50
C ALA A 10 2.13 -5.96 7.00
N GLU A 11 2.23 -6.75 8.04
CA GLU A 11 3.50 -7.34 8.42
C GLU A 11 3.93 -8.33 7.34
N SER A 12 5.18 -8.24 6.90
CA SER A 12 5.69 -9.04 5.81
C SER A 12 6.80 -9.96 6.31
N PRO A 13 6.45 -11.20 6.74
CA PRO A 13 7.43 -12.07 7.39
C PRO A 13 8.50 -12.63 6.45
N ASP A 14 8.19 -12.78 5.17
CA ASP A 14 9.04 -13.55 4.24
C ASP A 14 9.97 -12.71 3.39
N LYS A 15 9.91 -11.39 3.49
CA LYS A 15 10.71 -10.50 2.65
C LYS A 15 11.51 -9.57 3.52
N ARG A 16 12.68 -9.19 3.00
CA ARG A 16 13.47 -8.13 3.63
C ARG A 16 13.05 -6.80 3.03
N PRO A 17 12.02 -6.16 3.56
CA PRO A 17 11.63 -4.86 3.04
C PRO A 17 12.73 -3.83 3.32
N LEU A 18 12.84 -2.84 2.46
CA LEU A 18 13.79 -1.75 2.66
C LEU A 18 13.49 -1.00 3.96
N PHE A 19 12.20 -0.78 4.22
CA PHE A 19 11.75 -0.13 5.45
C PHE A 19 11.08 -1.14 6.36
N SER A 20 11.37 -1.05 7.65
CA SER A 20 10.71 -1.88 8.66
C SER A 20 9.21 -1.56 8.70
N LEU A 21 8.44 -2.41 9.38
CA LEU A 21 7.01 -2.14 9.58
C LEU A 21 6.79 -0.79 10.25
N ASP A 22 7.55 -0.49 11.30
CA ASP A 22 7.44 0.79 12.00
C ASP A 22 7.75 1.96 11.08
N GLN A 23 8.80 1.86 10.27
CA GLN A 23 9.16 2.89 9.31
C GLN A 23 8.04 3.10 8.28
N ARG A 24 7.49 2.01 7.74
CA ARG A 24 6.39 2.10 6.76
C ARG A 24 5.15 2.77 7.36
N VAL A 25 4.81 2.41 8.58
CA VAL A 25 3.68 3.02 9.29
C VAL A 25 3.92 4.50 9.50
N ASN A 26 5.11 4.87 9.97
CA ASN A 26 5.44 6.27 10.22
C ASN A 26 5.48 7.10 8.94
N LEU A 27 6.02 6.56 7.85
CA LEU A 27 6.03 7.23 6.55
C LEU A 27 4.60 7.47 6.06
N ALA A 28 3.74 6.47 6.16
CA ALA A 28 2.36 6.59 5.72
C ALA A 28 1.61 7.63 6.56
N ARG A 29 1.81 7.64 7.88
CA ARG A 29 1.19 8.64 8.76
C ARG A 29 1.61 10.05 8.39
N GLU A 30 2.88 10.23 8.09
CA GLU A 30 3.42 11.53 7.71
C GLU A 30 2.87 12.00 6.36
N VAL A 31 2.85 11.11 5.37
CA VAL A 31 2.31 11.41 4.04
C VAL A 31 0.82 11.76 4.09
N LEU A 32 0.06 11.10 4.96
CA LEU A 32 -1.38 11.25 5.04
C LEU A 32 -1.83 12.16 6.19
N SER A 33 -0.92 12.92 6.78
CA SER A 33 -1.20 13.75 7.95
C SER A 33 -2.27 14.83 7.71
N ASP A 34 -2.48 15.22 6.46
CA ASP A 34 -3.50 16.20 6.08
C ASP A 34 -4.86 15.58 5.77
N MET A 35 -5.00 14.27 5.93
CA MET A 35 -6.25 13.55 5.67
C MET A 35 -6.81 12.99 6.98
N PRO A 36 -7.64 13.74 7.71
CA PRO A 36 -8.10 13.33 9.04
C PRO A 36 -9.01 12.10 9.03
N ASN A 37 -9.60 11.76 7.89
CA ASN A 37 -10.47 10.59 7.76
C ASN A 37 -9.70 9.32 7.42
N VAL A 38 -8.39 9.37 7.29
CA VAL A 38 -7.54 8.20 7.02
C VAL A 38 -6.77 7.85 8.28
N GLU A 39 -6.93 6.63 8.74
CA GLU A 39 -6.17 6.11 9.87
C GLU A 39 -5.19 5.05 9.36
N VAL A 40 -3.92 5.21 9.67
CA VAL A 40 -2.87 4.25 9.30
C VAL A 40 -2.73 3.25 10.45
N ILE A 41 -2.86 1.97 10.14
CA ILE A 41 -2.82 0.92 11.15
C ILE A 41 -2.06 -0.29 10.62
N ARG A 42 -1.32 -0.93 11.49
CA ARG A 42 -0.61 -2.18 11.15
C ARG A 42 -1.50 -3.37 11.43
N PHE A 43 -1.32 -4.45 10.68
CA PHE A 43 -2.02 -5.70 10.94
C PHE A 43 -1.15 -6.89 10.59
N SER A 44 -1.49 -8.03 11.17
CA SER A 44 -0.93 -9.33 10.82
C SER A 44 -2.08 -10.31 10.60
N GLY A 45 -1.80 -11.40 9.88
CA GLY A 45 -2.80 -12.40 9.58
C GLY A 45 -3.64 -12.05 8.36
N LEU A 46 -4.86 -12.55 8.33
CA LEU A 46 -5.75 -12.38 7.18
C LEU A 46 -6.35 -10.98 7.15
N LEU A 47 -6.30 -10.36 5.99
CA LEU A 47 -6.91 -9.05 5.78
C LEU A 47 -8.40 -9.07 6.11
N ILE A 48 -9.09 -10.13 5.77
CA ILE A 48 -10.54 -10.26 6.01
C ILE A 48 -10.86 -10.21 7.51
N ASP A 49 -10.04 -10.84 8.33
CA ASP A 49 -10.23 -10.82 9.79
C ASP A 49 -9.99 -9.42 10.35
N PHE A 50 -8.96 -8.75 9.86
CA PHE A 50 -8.68 -7.37 10.24
C PHE A 50 -9.82 -6.44 9.84
N ALA A 51 -10.34 -6.59 8.62
CA ALA A 51 -11.43 -5.76 8.13
C ALA A 51 -12.67 -5.90 9.02
N ARG A 52 -13.00 -7.12 9.42
CA ARG A 52 -14.10 -7.35 10.36
C ARG A 52 -13.86 -6.68 11.69
N LYS A 53 -12.65 -6.80 12.20
CA LYS A 53 -12.29 -6.26 13.50
C LYS A 53 -12.48 -4.75 13.57
N VAL A 54 -12.17 -4.04 12.49
CA VAL A 54 -12.33 -2.58 12.44
C VAL A 54 -13.70 -2.16 11.93
N GLY A 55 -14.57 -3.11 11.61
CA GLY A 55 -15.91 -2.82 11.14
C GLY A 55 -15.99 -2.40 9.67
N ALA A 56 -14.97 -2.65 8.88
CA ALA A 56 -14.97 -2.32 7.46
C ALA A 56 -15.76 -3.38 6.67
N ARG A 57 -16.48 -2.91 5.66
CA ARG A 57 -17.25 -3.78 4.76
C ARG A 57 -16.73 -3.74 3.34
N VAL A 58 -15.81 -2.85 3.04
CA VAL A 58 -15.25 -2.65 1.71
C VAL A 58 -13.74 -2.71 1.80
N ILE A 59 -13.14 -3.52 0.95
CA ILE A 59 -11.70 -3.57 0.75
C ILE A 59 -11.41 -2.84 -0.56
N LEU A 60 -10.54 -1.82 -0.49
CA LEU A 60 -10.18 -1.02 -1.65
C LEU A 60 -8.79 -1.46 -2.13
N ARG A 61 -8.68 -1.82 -3.40
CA ARG A 61 -7.45 -2.31 -4.00
C ARG A 61 -7.12 -1.51 -5.25
N GLY A 62 -5.84 -1.35 -5.54
CA GLY A 62 -5.37 -0.72 -6.76
C GLY A 62 -5.05 -1.74 -7.84
N LEU A 63 -5.33 -1.41 -9.08
CA LEU A 63 -4.97 -2.22 -10.24
C LEU A 63 -4.12 -1.39 -11.18
N ARG A 64 -2.91 -1.87 -11.51
CA ARG A 64 -1.99 -1.16 -12.39
C ARG A 64 -1.90 -1.78 -13.78
N ALA A 65 -1.99 -3.10 -13.87
CA ALA A 65 -1.77 -3.84 -15.11
C ALA A 65 -2.64 -5.09 -15.17
N VAL A 66 -2.75 -5.67 -16.36
CA VAL A 66 -3.54 -6.90 -16.58
C VAL A 66 -3.05 -8.04 -15.70
N SER A 67 -1.74 -8.16 -15.52
CA SER A 67 -1.15 -9.20 -14.65
C SER A 67 -1.56 -9.06 -13.20
N ASP A 68 -1.79 -7.81 -12.73
CA ASP A 68 -2.29 -7.58 -11.38
C ASP A 68 -3.74 -8.01 -11.25
N PHE A 69 -4.53 -7.79 -12.30
CA PHE A 69 -5.97 -8.04 -12.28
C PHE A 69 -6.31 -9.48 -11.94
N GLU A 70 -5.62 -10.43 -12.56
CA GLU A 70 -5.93 -11.85 -12.34
C GLU A 70 -5.74 -12.25 -10.88
N TYR A 71 -4.60 -11.86 -10.30
CA TYR A 71 -4.31 -12.15 -8.91
C TYR A 71 -5.31 -11.44 -7.98
N GLU A 72 -5.57 -10.17 -8.24
CA GLU A 72 -6.48 -9.38 -7.39
C GLU A 72 -7.91 -9.91 -7.46
N PHE A 73 -8.35 -10.35 -8.63
CA PHE A 73 -9.67 -10.93 -8.81
C PHE A 73 -9.80 -12.24 -8.02
N GLN A 74 -8.77 -13.09 -8.07
CA GLN A 74 -8.76 -14.32 -7.29
C GLN A 74 -8.83 -14.03 -5.80
N LEU A 75 -8.06 -13.06 -5.33
CA LEU A 75 -8.04 -12.66 -3.93
C LEU A 75 -9.41 -12.14 -3.49
N ALA A 76 -10.06 -11.31 -4.31
CA ALA A 76 -11.40 -10.80 -4.02
C ALA A 76 -12.42 -11.92 -3.93
N SER A 77 -12.32 -12.90 -4.83
CA SER A 77 -13.21 -14.06 -4.82
C SER A 77 -13.04 -14.91 -3.57
N MET A 78 -11.79 -15.12 -3.14
CA MET A 78 -11.50 -15.85 -1.91
C MET A 78 -12.02 -15.10 -0.69
N ASN A 79 -11.82 -13.80 -0.63
CA ASN A 79 -12.30 -12.99 0.48
C ASN A 79 -13.83 -13.04 0.58
N ARG A 80 -14.52 -13.03 -0.56
CA ARG A 80 -15.98 -13.14 -0.57
C ARG A 80 -16.46 -14.49 -0.07
N ARG A 81 -15.70 -15.54 -0.31
CA ARG A 81 -16.03 -16.86 0.23
C ARG A 81 -15.81 -16.93 1.73
N LEU A 82 -14.81 -16.21 2.24
CA LEU A 82 -14.55 -16.13 3.68
C LEU A 82 -15.58 -15.26 4.40
N ASP A 83 -16.07 -14.23 3.72
CA ASP A 83 -17.09 -13.32 4.24
C ASP A 83 -17.94 -12.81 3.09
N ALA A 84 -19.17 -13.32 2.96
CA ALA A 84 -20.05 -12.98 1.86
C ALA A 84 -20.49 -11.51 1.85
N GLU A 85 -20.39 -10.81 2.98
CA GLU A 85 -20.77 -9.40 3.08
C GLU A 85 -19.63 -8.45 2.74
N MET A 86 -18.43 -8.98 2.56
CA MET A 86 -17.27 -8.14 2.23
C MET A 86 -17.22 -7.89 0.73
N GLU A 87 -17.16 -6.62 0.35
CA GLU A 87 -17.01 -6.20 -1.04
C GLU A 87 -15.60 -5.72 -1.30
N THR A 88 -15.09 -6.01 -2.50
CA THR A 88 -13.79 -5.51 -2.94
C THR A 88 -14.02 -4.57 -4.12
N LEU A 89 -13.49 -3.35 -4.00
CA LEU A 89 -13.52 -2.36 -5.07
C LEU A 89 -12.12 -2.18 -5.63
N PHE A 90 -12.03 -2.01 -6.95
CA PHE A 90 -10.76 -1.80 -7.62
C PHE A 90 -10.71 -0.41 -8.22
N LEU A 91 -9.58 0.27 -8.03
CA LEU A 91 -9.31 1.57 -8.63
C LEU A 91 -8.07 1.45 -9.51
N THR A 92 -8.08 2.15 -10.62
CA THR A 92 -6.92 2.21 -11.50
C THR A 92 -6.19 3.55 -11.32
N PRO A 93 -4.86 3.58 -11.46
CA PRO A 93 -4.12 4.84 -11.38
C PRO A 93 -4.30 5.66 -12.65
N ALA A 94 -3.90 6.92 -12.58
CA ALA A 94 -3.74 7.72 -13.80
C ALA A 94 -2.75 7.02 -14.73
N VAL A 95 -2.96 7.18 -16.04
CA VAL A 95 -2.14 6.48 -17.06
C VAL A 95 -0.64 6.67 -16.82
N ARG A 96 -0.23 7.89 -16.48
CA ARG A 96 1.19 8.22 -16.24
C ARG A 96 1.81 7.44 -15.08
N TYR A 97 1.02 6.87 -14.20
CA TYR A 97 1.51 6.11 -13.05
C TYR A 97 1.34 4.60 -13.21
N THR A 98 0.89 4.15 -14.36
CA THR A 98 0.64 2.73 -14.62
C THR A 98 1.91 1.88 -14.44
N PHE A 99 3.07 2.47 -14.74
CA PHE A 99 4.36 1.77 -14.67
C PHE A 99 5.03 1.86 -13.30
N VAL A 100 4.49 2.66 -12.39
CA VAL A 100 5.12 2.87 -11.08
C VAL A 100 4.91 1.62 -10.22
N SER A 101 6.00 1.05 -9.72
CA SER A 101 5.96 -0.04 -8.76
C SER A 101 7.01 0.22 -7.69
N ALA A 102 6.79 -0.37 -6.51
CA ALA A 102 7.76 -0.23 -5.43
C ALA A 102 9.12 -0.79 -5.84
N SER A 103 9.13 -1.92 -6.54
CA SER A 103 10.38 -2.54 -7.00
C SER A 103 11.16 -1.62 -7.94
N LEU A 104 10.48 -1.02 -8.92
CA LEU A 104 11.14 -0.14 -9.88
C LEU A 104 11.62 1.15 -9.21
N VAL A 105 10.80 1.74 -8.35
CA VAL A 105 11.20 2.96 -7.60
C VAL A 105 12.44 2.68 -6.76
N LYS A 106 12.47 1.56 -6.05
CA LYS A 106 13.61 1.17 -5.23
C LYS A 106 14.86 0.96 -6.09
N GLU A 107 14.71 0.33 -7.24
CA GLU A 107 15.84 0.10 -8.15
C GLU A 107 16.43 1.43 -8.62
N ILE A 108 15.59 2.36 -9.07
CA ILE A 108 16.05 3.66 -9.53
C ILE A 108 16.75 4.42 -8.39
N ALA A 109 16.15 4.44 -7.21
CA ALA A 109 16.71 5.12 -6.05
C ALA A 109 18.04 4.51 -5.62
N ARG A 110 18.15 3.18 -5.70
CA ARG A 110 19.36 2.45 -5.36
C ARG A 110 20.56 2.88 -6.19
N TYR A 111 20.33 3.17 -7.46
CA TYR A 111 21.39 3.61 -8.38
C TYR A 111 21.52 5.14 -8.45
N GLY A 112 20.91 5.86 -7.53
CA GLY A 112 21.05 7.31 -7.45
C GLY A 112 20.16 8.10 -8.37
N GLY A 113 19.19 7.45 -9.01
CA GLY A 113 18.22 8.13 -9.87
C GLY A 113 17.20 8.93 -9.08
N ASP A 114 16.62 9.93 -9.72
CA ASP A 114 15.62 10.81 -9.10
C ASP A 114 14.23 10.17 -9.18
N VAL A 115 13.64 9.91 -8.03
CA VAL A 115 12.28 9.35 -7.94
C VAL A 115 11.26 10.36 -7.42
N SER A 116 11.64 11.63 -7.33
CA SER A 116 10.77 12.68 -6.77
C SER A 116 9.43 12.81 -7.48
N GLU A 117 9.37 12.46 -8.75
CA GLU A 117 8.14 12.49 -9.54
C GLU A 117 7.14 11.40 -9.13
N PHE A 118 7.62 10.32 -8.55
CA PHE A 118 6.83 9.11 -8.31
C PHE A 118 6.43 8.91 -6.85
N VAL A 119 7.06 9.60 -5.93
CA VAL A 119 6.82 9.42 -4.51
C VAL A 119 6.70 10.78 -3.80
N HIS A 120 6.03 10.76 -2.65
CA HIS A 120 5.92 11.94 -1.80
C HIS A 120 7.32 12.38 -1.33
N PRO A 121 7.56 13.68 -1.12
CA PRO A 121 8.88 14.18 -0.67
C PRO A 121 9.41 13.47 0.59
N THR A 122 8.54 13.13 1.54
CA THR A 122 8.92 12.39 2.74
C THR A 122 9.51 11.03 2.39
N VAL A 123 8.90 10.32 1.46
CA VAL A 123 9.36 9.00 1.00
C VAL A 123 10.66 9.14 0.21
N HIS A 124 10.75 10.17 -0.64
CA HIS A 124 11.96 10.45 -1.40
C HIS A 124 13.17 10.65 -0.48
N ALA A 125 13.00 11.44 0.58
CA ALA A 125 14.05 11.66 1.56
C ALA A 125 14.45 10.37 2.26
N ALA A 126 13.47 9.53 2.63
CA ALA A 126 13.73 8.26 3.29
C ALA A 126 14.49 7.29 2.38
N LEU A 127 14.17 7.27 1.09
CA LEU A 127 14.87 6.42 0.11
C LEU A 127 16.31 6.88 -0.06
N LYS A 128 16.55 8.18 -0.14
CA LYS A 128 17.91 8.72 -0.21
C LYS A 128 18.73 8.32 1.01
N GLN A 129 18.15 8.45 2.18
CA GLN A 129 18.82 8.08 3.42
C GLN A 129 19.13 6.59 3.47
N ALA A 130 18.22 5.75 3.00
CA ALA A 130 18.38 4.31 3.03
C ALA A 130 19.48 3.82 2.09
N TYR A 131 19.62 4.43 0.92
CA TYR A 131 20.57 3.98 -0.11
C TYR A 131 21.87 4.78 -0.17
N HIS A 132 21.88 5.99 0.35
CA HIS A 132 23.02 6.91 0.23
C HIS A 132 23.42 7.47 1.58
N THR A 133 23.59 6.59 2.54
CA THR A 133 24.04 6.96 3.89
C THR A 133 25.56 7.08 3.90
N ASP A 134 26.07 8.17 3.46
CA ASP A 134 27.50 8.45 3.58
C ASP A 134 27.79 9.43 4.69
#